data_66875b0487b012c9dbccb951d6a973b1
#
_entry.id   66875b0487b012c9dbccb951d6a973b1
#
_cell.length_a   1.000
_cell.length_b   1.000
_cell.length_c   1.000
_cell.angle_alpha   90.00
_cell.angle_beta   90.00
_cell.angle_gamma   90.00
#
_symmetry.space_group_name_H-M   'P 1'
#
loop_
_entity.id
_entity.type
_entity.pdbx_description
1 polymer ?
#
loop_
_entity_poly.entity_id
_entity_poly.type
_entity_poly.pdbx_seq_one_letter_code
_entity_poly.pdbx_strand_id
1 'polypeptide(L)'
;PCATRRWAASRCPTALRWRTAAGGAGEPIWVGAHKAGLRTATMFWPGSEAEIAGVRPDEWHAFDATITPTQRVDRVLGWFDRPPAQRPALMTLYFDQVDHAGHDDGPDSPAVRAAIAEVDAALARLVDGLRRRGMLEATNIVVVSDHGMAQVADGHVLAIEDIAAPDLAEAVTTGQVLGFAPRPGRTAEAEAQLLGRHPHYQCWRKGELPARWHYGTHPRIPPIVCQMDEGWDALPRAWIARRAAGTRGSHGFDPALPSMHATLVAHGPAFRPGTVLPPFDNVDVYPLLADLLGIPAAANDGDLAPLRPALRDAR
;
A
#
# COMPACT_ATOMS: atom_id res chain seq x y z
N PRO A 1 11.37 -7.43 1.04
CA PRO A 1 12.02 -8.53 1.73
C PRO A 1 12.88 -8.09 2.91
N CYS A 2 12.40 -7.13 3.70
CA CYS A 2 12.85 -6.89 5.07
C CYS A 2 11.89 -7.57 6.07
N ALA A 3 11.01 -8.43 5.63
CA ALA A 3 9.83 -8.87 6.35
C ALA A 3 9.92 -10.27 6.95
N THR A 4 11.07 -10.78 7.32
CA THR A 4 11.11 -11.95 8.17
C THR A 4 12.13 -11.78 9.28
N ARG A 5 11.62 -11.63 10.48
CA ARG A 5 12.26 -11.49 11.79
C ARG A 5 12.66 -10.08 12.18
N ARG A 6 11.82 -9.46 13.04
CA ARG A 6 12.06 -8.25 13.83
C ARG A 6 12.52 -7.05 12.99
N TRP A 7 11.58 -6.24 12.62
CA TRP A 7 11.82 -4.89 12.16
C TRP A 7 12.71 -4.13 13.16
N ALA A 8 14.00 -4.34 13.06
CA ALA A 8 14.93 -3.32 13.49
C ALA A 8 14.92 -2.26 12.39
N ALA A 9 14.07 -1.25 12.54
CA ALA A 9 13.87 -0.15 11.59
C ALA A 9 15.17 0.60 11.19
N SER A 10 16.30 0.27 11.82
CA SER A 10 17.57 0.95 11.66
C SER A 10 18.52 0.36 10.61
N ARG A 11 18.20 -0.78 9.98
CA ARG A 11 19.14 -1.45 9.06
C ARG A 11 18.57 -1.90 7.71
N CYS A 12 17.31 -1.57 7.38
CA CYS A 12 16.76 -1.83 6.06
C CYS A 12 17.04 -0.63 5.13
N PRO A 13 17.74 -0.82 4.00
CA PRO A 13 17.96 0.28 3.03
C PRO A 13 16.64 0.89 2.52
N THR A 14 15.56 0.13 2.50
CA THR A 14 14.20 0.63 2.19
C THR A 14 13.66 1.54 3.30
N ALA A 15 13.83 1.21 4.58
CA ALA A 15 13.39 2.08 5.68
C ALA A 15 14.08 3.46 5.64
N LEU A 16 15.34 3.52 5.19
CA LEU A 16 16.04 4.79 5.01
C LEU A 16 15.47 5.61 3.84
N ARG A 17 14.95 4.95 2.80
CA ARG A 17 14.32 5.62 1.65
C ARG A 17 12.97 6.26 1.99
N TRP A 18 12.23 5.70 2.94
CA TRP A 18 10.96 6.28 3.42
C TRP A 18 11.15 7.53 4.29
N ARG A 19 12.34 7.70 4.89
CA ARG A 19 12.67 8.86 5.72
C ARG A 19 13.17 10.07 4.92
N THR A 20 13.37 9.93 3.62
CA THR A 20 13.85 11.01 2.74
C THR A 20 12.89 11.20 1.57
N ALA A 21 12.64 12.45 1.20
CA ALA A 21 11.81 12.83 0.06
C ALA A 21 12.29 12.25 -1.30
N ALA A 22 13.48 11.64 -1.35
CA ALA A 22 14.04 11.03 -2.56
C ALA A 22 13.22 9.83 -3.09
N GLY A 23 12.19 9.37 -2.35
CA GLY A 23 11.33 8.25 -2.71
C GLY A 23 10.06 8.59 -3.49
N GLY A 24 9.49 9.79 -3.39
CA GLY A 24 8.19 10.14 -3.94
C GLY A 24 8.25 11.32 -4.91
N ALA A 25 7.54 11.24 -6.04
CA ALA A 25 7.35 12.35 -6.96
C ALA A 25 5.94 12.96 -6.86
N GLY A 26 4.99 12.29 -6.16
CA GLY A 26 3.64 12.76 -5.92
C GLY A 26 3.51 13.58 -4.64
N GLU A 27 2.44 14.37 -4.56
CA GLU A 27 2.08 15.12 -3.37
C GLU A 27 1.10 14.30 -2.51
N PRO A 28 1.49 13.87 -1.30
CA PRO A 28 0.59 13.16 -0.40
C PRO A 28 -0.55 14.07 0.09
N ILE A 29 -1.68 13.46 0.45
CA ILE A 29 -2.88 14.18 0.88
C ILE A 29 -2.64 15.11 2.08
N TRP A 30 -1.75 14.76 3.02
CA TRP A 30 -1.42 15.62 4.16
C TRP A 30 -0.66 16.89 3.75
N VAL A 31 0.09 16.85 2.64
CA VAL A 31 0.76 18.05 2.10
C VAL A 31 -0.26 18.99 1.51
N GLY A 32 -1.20 18.48 0.70
CA GLY A 32 -2.32 19.28 0.16
C GLY A 32 -3.17 19.89 1.27
N ALA A 33 -3.51 19.11 2.29
CA ALA A 33 -4.25 19.58 3.47
C ALA A 33 -3.49 20.68 4.22
N HIS A 34 -2.19 20.50 4.47
CA HIS A 34 -1.35 21.53 5.11
C HIS A 34 -1.31 22.83 4.31
N LYS A 35 -1.15 22.76 2.97
CA LYS A 35 -1.19 23.93 2.08
C LYS A 35 -2.53 24.69 2.15
N ALA A 36 -3.61 23.99 2.42
CA ALA A 36 -4.93 24.56 2.63
C ALA A 36 -5.17 25.06 4.06
N GLY A 37 -4.15 25.02 4.92
CA GLY A 37 -4.23 25.48 6.32
C GLY A 37 -4.91 24.48 7.27
N LEU A 38 -5.12 23.23 6.84
CA LEU A 38 -5.71 22.17 7.65
C LEU A 38 -4.62 21.46 8.45
N ARG A 39 -4.92 21.16 9.72
CA ARG A 39 -4.03 20.32 10.55
C ARG A 39 -4.19 18.86 10.18
N THR A 40 -3.09 18.13 10.22
CA THR A 40 -3.02 16.72 9.86
C THR A 40 -2.32 15.89 10.92
N ALA A 41 -2.73 14.62 11.07
CA ALA A 41 -2.09 13.68 11.99
C ALA A 41 -2.02 12.28 11.36
N THR A 42 -0.91 11.58 11.56
CA THR A 42 -0.71 10.23 11.03
C THR A 42 -0.28 9.27 12.14
N MET A 43 -1.13 8.26 12.38
CA MET A 43 -0.81 7.13 13.24
C MET A 43 -0.38 5.97 12.39
N PHE A 44 0.91 5.97 12.05
CA PHE A 44 1.55 5.12 11.08
C PHE A 44 0.89 5.20 9.70
N TRP A 45 1.55 5.83 8.77
CA TRP A 45 1.16 5.82 7.36
C TRP A 45 2.42 5.75 6.52
N PRO A 46 2.48 4.85 5.53
CA PRO A 46 3.67 4.72 4.70
C PRO A 46 4.12 6.06 4.11
N GLY A 47 5.37 6.43 4.35
CA GLY A 47 5.95 7.68 3.86
C GLY A 47 5.70 8.93 4.70
N SER A 48 4.79 8.92 5.69
CA SER A 48 4.49 10.10 6.51
C SER A 48 5.62 10.52 7.46
N GLU A 49 6.61 9.65 7.66
CA GLU A 49 7.84 9.95 8.42
C GLU A 49 8.79 10.86 7.65
N ALA A 50 8.66 10.94 6.32
CA ALA A 50 9.50 11.77 5.47
C ALA A 50 8.94 13.17 5.34
N GLU A 51 9.82 14.16 5.26
CA GLU A 51 9.47 15.50 4.83
C GLU A 51 9.32 15.50 3.31
N ILE A 52 8.11 15.76 2.82
CA ILE A 52 7.79 15.80 1.39
C ILE A 52 7.36 17.22 1.03
N ALA A 53 7.98 17.79 0.02
CA ALA A 53 7.77 19.19 -0.37
C ALA A 53 7.92 20.20 0.80
N GLY A 54 8.83 19.92 1.75
CA GLY A 54 9.06 20.75 2.93
C GLY A 54 8.00 20.59 4.03
N VAL A 55 7.11 19.60 3.93
CA VAL A 55 5.98 19.39 4.83
C VAL A 55 5.98 17.98 5.42
N ARG A 56 5.71 17.91 6.71
CA ARG A 56 5.30 16.69 7.42
C ARG A 56 3.90 16.90 7.98
N PRO A 57 3.16 15.81 8.32
CA PRO A 57 1.97 15.96 9.15
C PRO A 57 2.29 16.74 10.43
N ASP A 58 1.36 17.55 10.93
CA ASP A 58 1.54 18.29 12.18
C ASP A 58 1.85 17.36 13.34
N GLU A 59 1.30 16.14 13.30
CA GLU A 59 1.64 15.05 14.18
C GLU A 59 1.85 13.77 13.40
N TRP A 60 2.92 13.09 13.73
CA TRP A 60 3.27 11.82 13.13
C TRP A 60 4.05 10.94 14.10
N HIS A 61 4.00 9.65 13.88
CA HIS A 61 4.77 8.68 14.63
C HIS A 61 5.60 7.83 13.67
N ALA A 62 6.85 7.57 14.01
CA ALA A 62 7.64 6.55 13.34
C ALA A 62 6.98 5.19 13.56
N PHE A 63 6.99 4.35 12.51
CA PHE A 63 6.39 3.03 12.60
C PHE A 63 7.06 2.19 13.69
N ASP A 64 6.23 1.62 14.56
CA ASP A 64 6.61 0.72 15.64
C ASP A 64 5.60 -0.42 15.73
N ALA A 65 6.02 -1.61 15.28
CA ALA A 65 5.20 -2.82 15.28
C ALA A 65 4.83 -3.31 16.70
N THR A 66 5.48 -2.80 17.75
CA THR A 66 5.14 -3.16 19.14
C THR A 66 3.90 -2.44 19.66
N ILE A 67 3.47 -1.36 18.97
CA ILE A 67 2.26 -0.63 19.32
C ILE A 67 1.04 -1.37 18.77
N THR A 68 0.23 -1.88 19.68
CA THR A 68 -0.95 -2.70 19.32
C THR A 68 -2.03 -1.90 18.60
N PRO A 69 -2.92 -2.54 17.83
CA PRO A 69 -4.06 -1.88 17.19
C PRO A 69 -4.89 -1.03 18.16
N THR A 70 -5.18 -1.56 19.34
CA THR A 70 -5.87 -0.81 20.42
C THR A 70 -5.14 0.46 20.82
N GLN A 71 -3.82 0.39 21.04
CA GLN A 71 -3.02 1.56 21.40
C GLN A 71 -2.95 2.60 20.28
N ARG A 72 -2.93 2.16 19.00
CA ARG A 72 -3.01 3.06 17.85
C ARG A 72 -4.33 3.83 17.83
N VAL A 73 -5.45 3.13 18.06
CA VAL A 73 -6.78 3.75 18.19
C VAL A 73 -6.84 4.73 19.34
N ASP A 74 -6.29 4.38 20.50
CA ASP A 74 -6.31 5.27 21.67
C ASP A 74 -5.58 6.59 21.42
N ARG A 75 -4.47 6.56 20.67
CA ARG A 75 -3.76 7.78 20.25
C ARG A 75 -4.61 8.63 19.31
N VAL A 76 -5.28 8.02 18.32
CA VAL A 76 -6.20 8.73 17.43
C VAL A 76 -7.35 9.35 18.20
N LEU A 77 -7.97 8.62 19.12
CA LEU A 77 -9.05 9.16 19.98
C LEU A 77 -8.56 10.33 20.85
N GLY A 78 -7.31 10.31 21.29
CA GLY A 78 -6.70 11.43 22.00
C GLY A 78 -6.61 12.72 21.16
N TRP A 79 -6.51 12.63 19.84
CA TRP A 79 -6.58 13.81 18.97
C TRP A 79 -7.97 14.43 18.93
N PHE A 80 -9.03 13.64 19.04
CA PHE A 80 -10.40 14.14 19.14
C PHE A 80 -10.70 14.85 20.48
N ASP A 81 -9.94 14.54 21.53
CA ASP A 81 -10.10 15.17 22.85
C ASP A 81 -9.54 16.60 22.90
N ARG A 82 -8.84 17.04 21.87
CA ARG A 82 -8.26 18.40 21.81
C ARG A 82 -9.32 19.47 21.59
N PRO A 83 -9.02 20.71 21.96
CA PRO A 83 -9.84 21.85 21.58
C PRO A 83 -10.08 21.88 20.05
N PRO A 84 -11.27 22.30 19.57
CA PRO A 84 -11.60 22.27 18.14
C PRO A 84 -10.54 22.87 17.22
N ALA A 85 -9.95 24.00 17.58
CA ALA A 85 -8.90 24.67 16.81
C ALA A 85 -7.57 23.90 16.71
N GLN A 86 -7.39 22.86 17.53
CA GLN A 86 -6.18 22.05 17.57
C GLN A 86 -6.41 20.64 17.01
N ARG A 87 -7.66 20.28 16.68
CA ARG A 87 -7.97 18.97 16.11
C ARG A 87 -7.47 18.87 14.69
N PRO A 88 -6.78 17.77 14.33
CA PRO A 88 -6.50 17.51 12.92
C PRO A 88 -7.80 17.33 12.13
N ALA A 89 -7.85 17.93 10.94
CA ALA A 89 -8.95 17.73 9.99
C ALA A 89 -8.80 16.42 9.21
N LEU A 90 -7.55 15.96 9.02
CA LEU A 90 -7.20 14.67 8.44
C LEU A 90 -6.43 13.85 9.47
N MET A 91 -6.88 12.63 9.69
CA MET A 91 -6.18 11.65 10.52
C MET A 91 -6.04 10.34 9.75
N THR A 92 -4.86 9.76 9.74
CA THR A 92 -4.66 8.41 9.21
C THR A 92 -4.38 7.44 10.35
N LEU A 93 -4.83 6.20 10.17
CA LEU A 93 -4.62 5.08 11.10
C LEU A 93 -4.30 3.84 10.29
N TYR A 94 -3.14 3.23 10.53
CA TYR A 94 -2.64 2.10 9.76
C TYR A 94 -2.56 0.83 10.61
N PHE A 95 -2.96 -0.28 10.02
CA PHE A 95 -2.86 -1.63 10.58
C PHE A 95 -2.12 -2.54 9.61
N ASP A 96 -1.10 -3.23 10.09
CA ASP A 96 -0.24 -4.14 9.33
C ASP A 96 -0.47 -5.63 9.63
N GLN A 97 -1.32 -5.94 10.61
CA GLN A 97 -1.49 -7.29 11.16
C GLN A 97 -2.03 -8.27 10.13
N VAL A 98 -3.01 -7.86 9.31
CA VAL A 98 -3.65 -8.75 8.32
C VAL A 98 -2.67 -9.09 7.21
N ASP A 99 -1.91 -8.10 6.72
CA ASP A 99 -0.89 -8.29 5.71
C ASP A 99 0.22 -9.24 6.21
N HIS A 100 0.75 -9.01 7.40
CA HIS A 100 1.77 -9.88 7.98
C HIS A 100 1.29 -11.33 8.13
N ALA A 101 0.10 -11.54 8.67
CA ALA A 101 -0.47 -12.88 8.79
C ALA A 101 -0.70 -13.53 7.41
N GLY A 102 -1.14 -12.73 6.42
CA GLY A 102 -1.30 -13.17 5.05
C GLY A 102 0.01 -13.64 4.43
N HIS A 103 1.08 -12.87 4.61
CA HIS A 103 2.41 -13.24 4.12
C HIS A 103 2.98 -14.49 4.78
N ASP A 104 2.80 -14.63 6.09
CA ASP A 104 3.42 -15.73 6.86
C ASP A 104 2.69 -17.05 6.69
N ASP A 105 1.35 -17.04 6.65
CA ASP A 105 0.51 -18.23 6.76
C ASP A 105 -0.47 -18.43 5.57
N GLY A 106 -0.51 -17.49 4.62
CA GLY A 106 -1.44 -17.50 3.49
C GLY A 106 -2.80 -16.86 3.84
N PRO A 107 -3.54 -16.38 2.80
CA PRO A 107 -4.75 -15.55 2.99
C PRO A 107 -5.90 -16.28 3.68
N ASP A 108 -6.01 -17.60 3.52
CA ASP A 108 -7.11 -18.39 4.06
C ASP A 108 -6.82 -18.98 5.45
N SER A 109 -5.68 -18.62 6.04
CA SER A 109 -5.20 -19.20 7.29
C SER A 109 -6.04 -18.80 8.52
N PRO A 110 -6.04 -19.59 9.59
CA PRO A 110 -6.59 -19.18 10.88
C PRO A 110 -5.92 -17.91 11.44
N ALA A 111 -4.63 -17.69 11.14
CA ALA A 111 -3.88 -16.51 11.58
C ALA A 111 -4.44 -15.23 10.94
N VAL A 112 -4.75 -15.25 9.65
CA VAL A 112 -5.40 -14.11 8.97
C VAL A 112 -6.78 -13.83 9.56
N ARG A 113 -7.58 -14.85 9.82
CA ARG A 113 -8.90 -14.64 10.47
C ARG A 113 -8.77 -14.03 11.87
N ALA A 114 -7.77 -14.44 12.64
CA ALA A 114 -7.50 -13.84 13.94
C ALA A 114 -7.04 -12.37 13.82
N ALA A 115 -6.15 -12.07 12.87
CA ALA A 115 -5.70 -10.70 12.60
C ALA A 115 -6.85 -9.78 12.15
N ILE A 116 -7.75 -10.29 11.29
CA ILE A 116 -8.96 -9.55 10.89
C ILE A 116 -9.83 -9.25 12.13
N ALA A 117 -10.06 -10.22 12.99
CA ALA A 117 -10.86 -10.03 14.20
C ALA A 117 -10.20 -9.00 15.17
N GLU A 118 -8.88 -8.98 15.27
CA GLU A 118 -8.15 -7.99 16.07
C GLU A 118 -8.31 -6.56 15.51
N VAL A 119 -8.18 -6.40 14.18
CA VAL A 119 -8.38 -5.10 13.52
C VAL A 119 -9.83 -4.66 13.60
N ASP A 120 -10.80 -5.55 13.41
CA ASP A 120 -12.23 -5.26 13.56
C ASP A 120 -12.56 -4.79 14.99
N ALA A 121 -12.02 -5.45 16.01
CA ALA A 121 -12.19 -5.02 17.40
C ALA A 121 -11.58 -3.62 17.65
N ALA A 122 -10.44 -3.31 17.02
CA ALA A 122 -9.84 -1.98 17.10
C ALA A 122 -10.71 -0.92 16.40
N LEU A 123 -11.28 -1.24 15.24
CA LEU A 123 -12.24 -0.34 14.55
C LEU A 123 -13.52 -0.14 15.36
N ALA A 124 -14.06 -1.19 15.96
CA ALA A 124 -15.20 -1.08 16.88
C ALA A 124 -14.89 -0.13 18.04
N ARG A 125 -13.69 -0.25 18.64
CA ARG A 125 -13.21 0.69 19.68
C ARG A 125 -13.15 2.13 19.20
N LEU A 126 -12.69 2.38 17.97
CA LEU A 126 -12.68 3.72 17.37
C LEU A 126 -14.08 4.27 17.25
N VAL A 127 -14.99 3.52 16.65
CA VAL A 127 -16.41 3.91 16.46
C VAL A 127 -17.07 4.21 17.80
N ASP A 128 -16.93 3.33 18.78
CA ASP A 128 -17.48 3.53 20.13
C ASP A 128 -16.82 4.72 20.85
N GLY A 129 -15.52 4.91 20.64
CA GLY A 129 -14.80 6.06 21.17
C GLY A 129 -15.33 7.39 20.62
N LEU A 130 -15.59 7.45 19.32
CA LEU A 130 -16.19 8.61 18.65
C LEU A 130 -17.65 8.83 19.08
N ARG A 131 -18.42 7.75 19.20
CA ARG A 131 -19.82 7.82 19.67
C ARG A 131 -19.91 8.41 21.08
N ARG A 132 -19.07 7.96 22.02
CA ARG A 132 -19.03 8.49 23.39
C ARG A 132 -18.65 9.97 23.45
N ARG A 133 -17.92 10.47 22.44
CA ARG A 133 -17.52 11.88 22.30
C ARG A 133 -18.54 12.73 21.54
N GLY A 134 -19.64 12.12 21.05
CA GLY A 134 -20.59 12.80 20.18
C GLY A 134 -20.01 13.21 18.83
N MET A 135 -18.91 12.55 18.40
CA MET A 135 -18.16 12.91 17.19
C MET A 135 -18.40 11.97 16.00
N LEU A 136 -19.07 10.82 16.22
CA LEU A 136 -19.24 9.83 15.17
C LEU A 136 -19.99 10.39 13.96
N GLU A 137 -21.10 11.05 14.19
CA GLU A 137 -21.96 11.61 13.11
C GLU A 137 -21.34 12.86 12.43
N ALA A 138 -20.29 13.41 13.00
CA ALA A 138 -19.55 14.54 12.44
C ALA A 138 -18.23 14.12 11.77
N THR A 139 -17.92 12.82 11.75
CA THR A 139 -16.64 12.29 11.25
C THR A 139 -16.89 11.39 10.04
N ASN A 140 -16.22 11.69 8.94
CA ASN A 140 -16.12 10.74 7.83
C ASN A 140 -15.03 9.72 8.14
N ILE A 141 -15.37 8.45 8.13
CA ILE A 141 -14.46 7.32 8.31
C ILE A 141 -14.37 6.59 6.99
N VAL A 142 -13.17 6.41 6.47
CA VAL A 142 -12.89 5.61 5.25
C VAL A 142 -11.93 4.50 5.65
N VAL A 143 -12.39 3.26 5.59
CA VAL A 143 -11.59 2.06 5.78
C VAL A 143 -11.23 1.54 4.40
N VAL A 144 -9.95 1.41 4.12
CA VAL A 144 -9.45 1.01 2.80
C VAL A 144 -8.25 0.09 2.97
N SER A 145 -8.16 -0.96 2.14
CA SER A 145 -6.93 -1.72 1.97
C SER A 145 -6.21 -1.26 0.71
N ASP A 146 -4.89 -1.38 0.69
CA ASP A 146 -4.04 -1.02 -0.44
C ASP A 146 -4.03 -2.12 -1.52
N HIS A 147 -4.23 -3.38 -1.16
CA HIS A 147 -4.28 -4.55 -2.04
C HIS A 147 -4.99 -5.72 -1.35
N GLY A 148 -5.16 -6.80 -2.11
CA GLY A 148 -5.55 -8.11 -1.61
C GLY A 148 -4.33 -9.00 -1.33
N MET A 149 -4.51 -10.34 -1.31
CA MET A 149 -3.46 -11.31 -1.01
C MET A 149 -3.75 -12.60 -1.77
N ALA A 150 -2.79 -13.12 -2.53
CA ALA A 150 -2.91 -14.41 -3.20
C ALA A 150 -2.11 -15.48 -2.44
N GLN A 151 -2.58 -16.71 -2.49
CA GLN A 151 -1.86 -17.84 -1.93
C GLN A 151 -0.66 -18.22 -2.80
N VAL A 152 0.46 -18.49 -2.17
CA VAL A 152 1.68 -19.04 -2.78
C VAL A 152 1.94 -20.40 -2.13
N ALA A 153 1.83 -21.48 -2.91
CA ALA A 153 2.06 -22.83 -2.42
C ALA A 153 3.55 -23.05 -2.09
N ASP A 154 3.82 -24.02 -1.24
CA ASP A 154 5.20 -24.41 -0.95
C ASP A 154 5.94 -24.80 -2.23
N GLY A 155 7.16 -24.33 -2.40
CA GLY A 155 7.97 -24.57 -3.60
C GLY A 155 7.62 -23.68 -4.81
N HIS A 156 6.55 -22.91 -4.79
CA HIS A 156 6.21 -21.98 -5.89
C HIS A 156 7.08 -20.72 -5.86
N VAL A 157 8.36 -20.90 -6.05
CA VAL A 157 9.34 -19.81 -6.07
C VAL A 157 10.44 -20.08 -7.08
N LEU A 158 10.75 -19.10 -7.91
CA LEU A 158 11.89 -19.14 -8.83
C LEU A 158 13.07 -18.37 -8.23
N ALA A 159 14.29 -18.86 -8.46
CA ALA A 159 15.46 -18.05 -8.16
C ALA A 159 15.65 -16.99 -9.26
N ILE A 160 15.82 -15.74 -8.89
CA ILE A 160 16.00 -14.66 -9.86
C ILE A 160 17.27 -14.85 -10.70
N GLU A 161 18.28 -15.52 -10.15
CA GLU A 161 19.52 -15.87 -10.84
C GLU A 161 19.30 -16.92 -11.95
N ASP A 162 18.19 -17.68 -11.91
CA ASP A 162 17.80 -18.59 -12.98
C ASP A 162 16.99 -17.88 -14.06
N ILE A 163 16.36 -16.76 -13.73
CA ILE A 163 15.64 -15.90 -14.69
C ILE A 163 16.64 -15.07 -15.49
N ALA A 164 17.58 -14.42 -14.79
CA ALA A 164 18.67 -13.67 -15.42
C ALA A 164 19.96 -13.82 -14.59
N ALA A 165 21.03 -14.27 -15.25
CA ALA A 165 22.33 -14.31 -14.61
C ALA A 165 22.78 -12.89 -14.20
N PRO A 166 23.42 -12.70 -13.03
CA PRO A 166 23.81 -11.38 -12.52
C PRO A 166 24.80 -10.60 -13.39
N ASP A 167 25.54 -11.29 -14.25
CA ASP A 167 26.44 -10.70 -15.25
C ASP A 167 25.71 -10.25 -16.52
N LEU A 168 24.49 -10.73 -16.77
CA LEU A 168 23.62 -10.32 -17.86
C LEU A 168 22.77 -9.10 -17.49
N ALA A 169 22.08 -9.17 -16.36
CA ALA A 169 21.24 -8.10 -15.89
C ALA A 169 21.19 -8.05 -14.35
N GLU A 170 21.11 -6.84 -13.81
CA GLU A 170 20.90 -6.62 -12.40
C GLU A 170 19.40 -6.70 -12.06
N ALA A 171 19.03 -7.52 -11.09
CA ALA A 171 17.70 -7.52 -10.53
C ALA A 171 17.53 -6.32 -9.58
N VAL A 172 16.80 -5.31 -10.02
CA VAL A 172 16.52 -4.07 -9.27
C VAL A 172 15.36 -4.27 -8.28
N THR A 173 14.35 -5.03 -8.69
CA THR A 173 13.20 -5.43 -7.86
C THR A 173 13.00 -6.94 -7.93
N THR A 174 12.44 -7.51 -6.86
CA THR A 174 12.21 -8.95 -6.69
C THR A 174 10.81 -9.17 -6.10
N GLY A 175 10.30 -10.37 -6.12
CA GLY A 175 8.97 -10.73 -5.65
C GLY A 175 8.03 -11.04 -6.82
N GLN A 176 6.87 -10.39 -6.86
CA GLN A 176 5.83 -10.64 -7.89
C GLN A 176 6.02 -9.77 -9.12
N VAL A 177 6.63 -8.59 -8.94
CA VAL A 177 7.07 -7.71 -10.03
C VAL A 177 8.59 -7.63 -10.01
N LEU A 178 9.22 -8.22 -11.01
CA LEU A 178 10.66 -8.18 -11.19
C LEU A 178 11.04 -6.99 -12.07
N GLY A 179 12.14 -6.35 -11.75
CA GLY A 179 12.72 -5.33 -12.59
C GLY A 179 14.17 -5.65 -12.89
N PHE A 180 14.55 -5.65 -14.17
CA PHE A 180 15.90 -5.94 -14.61
C PHE A 180 16.53 -4.75 -15.33
N ALA A 181 17.77 -4.42 -14.94
CA ALA A 181 18.63 -3.47 -15.62
C ALA A 181 19.74 -4.26 -16.33
N PRO A 182 19.75 -4.33 -17.68
CA PRO A 182 20.82 -4.99 -18.42
C PRO A 182 22.18 -4.40 -18.09
N ARG A 183 23.21 -5.24 -18.02
CA ARG A 183 24.59 -4.77 -17.84
C ARG A 183 25.07 -3.99 -19.08
N PRO A 184 26.01 -3.06 -18.93
CA PRO A 184 26.53 -2.30 -20.05
C PRO A 184 26.96 -3.21 -21.22
N GLY A 185 26.46 -2.92 -22.42
CA GLY A 185 26.73 -3.70 -23.63
C GLY A 185 25.92 -5.02 -23.76
N ARG A 186 25.11 -5.41 -22.76
CA ARG A 186 24.35 -6.68 -22.78
C ARG A 186 22.84 -6.50 -23.02
N THR A 187 22.39 -5.30 -23.43
CA THR A 187 20.95 -5.01 -23.58
C THR A 187 20.26 -5.95 -24.56
N ALA A 188 20.82 -6.14 -25.78
CA ALA A 188 20.19 -6.99 -26.80
C ALA A 188 20.09 -8.45 -26.33
N GLU A 189 21.09 -8.96 -25.63
CA GLU A 189 21.10 -10.32 -25.10
C GLU A 189 20.09 -10.48 -23.93
N ALA A 190 20.07 -9.52 -23.02
CA ALA A 190 19.09 -9.52 -21.93
C ALA A 190 17.64 -9.45 -22.46
N GLU A 191 17.39 -8.63 -23.47
CA GLU A 191 16.08 -8.58 -24.12
C GLU A 191 15.73 -9.89 -24.81
N ALA A 192 16.66 -10.49 -25.53
CA ALA A 192 16.43 -11.78 -26.21
C ALA A 192 16.12 -12.91 -25.22
N GLN A 193 16.72 -12.89 -24.02
CA GLN A 193 16.49 -13.89 -22.98
C GLN A 193 15.19 -13.63 -22.20
N LEU A 194 14.89 -12.38 -21.87
CA LEU A 194 13.87 -12.04 -20.86
C LEU A 194 12.51 -11.71 -21.47
N LEU A 195 12.47 -11.05 -22.65
CA LEU A 195 11.19 -10.56 -23.17
C LEU A 195 10.25 -11.68 -23.61
N GLY A 196 8.97 -11.45 -23.37
CA GLY A 196 7.90 -12.37 -23.74
C GLY A 196 7.42 -13.27 -22.60
N ARG A 197 6.70 -14.33 -22.95
CA ARG A 197 6.11 -15.28 -22.01
C ARG A 197 7.09 -16.42 -21.70
N HIS A 198 7.20 -16.70 -20.40
CA HIS A 198 8.00 -17.80 -19.85
C HIS A 198 7.12 -18.66 -18.92
N PRO A 199 7.59 -19.85 -18.50
CA PRO A 199 6.94 -20.59 -17.44
C PRO A 199 6.88 -19.72 -16.15
N HIS A 200 5.67 -19.45 -15.67
CA HIS A 200 5.35 -18.73 -14.45
C HIS A 200 5.62 -17.22 -14.44
N TYR A 201 6.02 -16.59 -15.54
CA TYR A 201 6.13 -15.13 -15.64
C TYR A 201 6.08 -14.63 -17.09
N GLN A 202 5.86 -13.35 -17.25
CA GLN A 202 5.96 -12.66 -18.51
C GLN A 202 6.73 -11.34 -18.33
N CYS A 203 7.55 -10.99 -19.33
CA CYS A 203 8.37 -9.78 -19.31
C CYS A 203 8.10 -8.88 -20.51
N TRP A 204 8.23 -7.58 -20.26
CA TRP A 204 8.09 -6.51 -21.26
C TRP A 204 9.20 -5.48 -21.12
N ARG A 205 9.46 -4.73 -22.18
CA ARG A 205 10.17 -3.45 -22.02
C ARG A 205 9.28 -2.48 -21.24
N LYS A 206 9.90 -1.60 -20.49
CA LYS A 206 9.22 -0.57 -19.69
C LYS A 206 8.11 0.18 -20.44
N GLY A 207 8.30 0.52 -21.71
CA GLY A 207 7.31 1.21 -22.53
C GLY A 207 6.21 0.32 -23.14
N GLU A 208 6.28 -0.99 -22.97
CA GLU A 208 5.41 -1.98 -23.60
C GLU A 208 4.51 -2.71 -22.58
N LEU A 209 4.52 -2.25 -21.31
CA LEU A 209 3.66 -2.82 -20.27
C LEU A 209 2.18 -2.67 -20.62
N PRO A 210 1.30 -3.61 -20.20
CA PRO A 210 -0.13 -3.49 -20.42
C PRO A 210 -0.67 -2.12 -19.99
N ALA A 211 -1.30 -1.38 -20.91
CA ALA A 211 -1.77 -0.01 -20.66
C ALA A 211 -2.71 0.08 -19.44
N ARG A 212 -3.53 -0.98 -19.21
CA ARG A 212 -4.46 -1.06 -18.07
C ARG A 212 -3.79 -1.08 -16.69
N TRP A 213 -2.48 -1.32 -16.62
CA TRP A 213 -1.76 -1.28 -15.34
C TRP A 213 -1.41 0.14 -14.90
N HIS A 214 -1.49 1.10 -15.80
CA HIS A 214 -1.09 2.49 -15.52
C HIS A 214 0.27 2.59 -14.83
N TYR A 215 1.21 1.69 -15.17
CA TYR A 215 2.49 1.50 -14.49
C TYR A 215 3.43 2.72 -14.61
N GLY A 216 3.18 3.53 -15.63
CA GLY A 216 3.89 4.78 -15.87
C GLY A 216 5.28 4.62 -16.48
N THR A 217 5.99 5.74 -16.53
CA THR A 217 7.28 5.87 -17.23
C THR A 217 8.39 6.43 -16.35
N HIS A 218 8.19 6.45 -15.03
CA HIS A 218 9.14 7.07 -14.10
C HIS A 218 10.58 6.53 -14.31
N PRO A 219 11.62 7.39 -14.24
CA PRO A 219 13.02 6.97 -14.49
C PRO A 219 13.52 5.82 -13.60
N ARG A 220 12.96 5.65 -12.41
CA ARG A 220 13.30 4.55 -11.49
C ARG A 220 12.73 3.19 -11.87
N ILE A 221 11.82 3.12 -12.84
CA ILE A 221 11.33 1.84 -13.37
C ILE A 221 12.44 1.24 -14.22
N PRO A 222 12.86 0.00 -13.97
CA PRO A 222 13.91 -0.66 -14.75
C PRO A 222 13.53 -0.83 -16.24
N PRO A 223 14.50 -0.98 -17.14
CA PRO A 223 14.25 -1.15 -18.58
C PRO A 223 13.39 -2.36 -18.93
N ILE A 224 13.51 -3.46 -18.18
CA ILE A 224 12.72 -4.68 -18.36
C ILE A 224 11.96 -4.94 -17.08
N VAL A 225 10.65 -5.16 -17.20
CA VAL A 225 9.74 -5.47 -16.09
C VAL A 225 9.05 -6.79 -16.38
N CYS A 226 9.07 -7.68 -15.39
CA CYS A 226 8.42 -8.98 -15.47
C CYS A 226 7.36 -9.11 -14.38
N GLN A 227 6.21 -9.66 -14.73
CA GLN A 227 5.13 -10.01 -13.82
C GLN A 227 5.12 -11.53 -13.63
N MET A 228 5.16 -11.97 -12.39
CA MET A 228 4.94 -13.38 -12.04
C MET A 228 3.47 -13.75 -12.24
N ASP A 229 3.22 -15.02 -12.55
CA ASP A 229 1.89 -15.58 -12.50
C ASP A 229 1.40 -15.65 -11.05
N GLU A 230 0.08 -15.54 -10.86
CA GLU A 230 -0.51 -15.68 -9.54
C GLU A 230 -0.03 -16.95 -8.83
N GLY A 231 0.33 -16.80 -7.57
CA GLY A 231 0.80 -17.92 -6.75
C GLY A 231 2.27 -18.28 -6.93
N TRP A 232 3.06 -17.45 -7.65
CA TRP A 232 4.49 -17.64 -7.83
C TRP A 232 5.29 -16.43 -7.34
N ASP A 233 6.36 -16.70 -6.61
CA ASP A 233 7.35 -15.69 -6.20
C ASP A 233 8.63 -15.81 -7.04
N ALA A 234 9.40 -14.72 -7.12
CA ALA A 234 10.79 -14.78 -7.60
C ALA A 234 11.70 -14.05 -6.61
N LEU A 235 12.63 -14.78 -6.01
CA LEU A 235 13.47 -14.33 -4.90
C LEU A 235 14.94 -14.67 -5.17
N PRO A 236 15.88 -13.90 -4.57
CA PRO A 236 17.28 -14.32 -4.55
C PRO A 236 17.44 -15.74 -3.98
N ARG A 237 18.26 -16.56 -4.62
CA ARG A 237 18.52 -17.95 -4.20
C ARG A 237 18.91 -18.05 -2.72
N ALA A 238 19.72 -17.10 -2.24
CA ALA A 238 20.10 -17.04 -0.83
C ALA A 238 18.93 -16.80 0.13
N TRP A 239 17.84 -16.22 -0.33
CA TRP A 239 16.62 -16.04 0.47
C TRP A 239 15.73 -17.27 0.42
N ILE A 240 15.62 -17.89 -0.75
CA ILE A 240 14.90 -19.18 -0.90
C ILE A 240 15.49 -20.22 0.06
N ALA A 241 16.82 -20.33 0.13
CA ALA A 241 17.50 -21.27 1.02
C ALA A 241 17.23 -21.05 2.53
N ARG A 242 16.73 -19.87 2.91
CA ARG A 242 16.39 -19.52 4.30
C ARG A 242 14.88 -19.47 4.55
N ARG A 243 14.09 -19.65 3.49
CA ARG A 243 12.63 -19.62 3.58
C ARG A 243 12.14 -20.88 4.29
N ALA A 244 11.31 -20.72 5.32
CA ALA A 244 10.65 -21.87 5.92
C ALA A 244 9.71 -22.51 4.89
N ALA A 245 9.59 -23.83 4.92
CA ALA A 245 8.59 -24.55 4.12
C ALA A 245 7.17 -24.18 4.54
N GLY A 246 6.23 -24.29 3.61
CA GLY A 246 4.81 -24.06 3.84
C GLY A 246 4.18 -23.06 2.89
N THR A 247 2.86 -23.07 2.88
CA THR A 247 2.02 -22.12 2.15
C THR A 247 2.18 -20.72 2.74
N ARG A 248 2.20 -19.71 1.86
CA ARG A 248 2.35 -18.31 2.20
C ARG A 248 1.39 -17.46 1.40
N GLY A 249 1.35 -16.17 1.66
CA GLY A 249 0.69 -15.19 0.83
C GLY A 249 1.67 -14.21 0.19
N SER A 250 1.27 -13.72 -0.96
CA SER A 250 1.96 -12.64 -1.67
C SER A 250 0.96 -11.76 -2.40
N HIS A 251 1.37 -10.53 -2.67
CA HIS A 251 0.58 -9.54 -3.42
C HIS A 251 1.47 -8.79 -4.41
N GLY A 252 0.87 -7.99 -5.31
CA GLY A 252 1.60 -7.32 -6.38
C GLY A 252 1.55 -8.11 -7.69
N PHE A 253 0.60 -9.05 -7.80
CA PHE A 253 0.24 -9.70 -9.05
C PHE A 253 -0.61 -8.75 -9.93
N ASP A 254 -1.07 -9.24 -11.07
CA ASP A 254 -1.93 -8.47 -11.96
C ASP A 254 -3.16 -7.92 -11.20
N PRO A 255 -3.38 -6.58 -11.21
CA PRO A 255 -4.49 -5.98 -10.45
C PRO A 255 -5.89 -6.41 -10.91
N ALA A 256 -6.02 -7.02 -12.09
CA ALA A 256 -7.29 -7.58 -12.55
C ALA A 256 -7.67 -8.91 -11.85
N LEU A 257 -6.76 -9.52 -11.11
CA LEU A 257 -7.04 -10.75 -10.38
C LEU A 257 -7.92 -10.47 -9.16
N PRO A 258 -8.97 -11.26 -8.93
CA PRO A 258 -9.85 -11.08 -7.75
C PRO A 258 -9.08 -11.12 -6.42
N SER A 259 -8.01 -11.91 -6.33
CA SER A 259 -7.15 -12.00 -5.16
C SER A 259 -6.38 -10.70 -4.84
N MET A 260 -6.23 -9.82 -5.83
CA MET A 260 -5.58 -8.51 -5.67
C MET A 260 -6.58 -7.39 -5.33
N HIS A 261 -7.89 -7.66 -5.39
CA HIS A 261 -8.88 -6.64 -5.07
C HIS A 261 -8.80 -6.21 -3.61
N ALA A 262 -8.89 -4.91 -3.42
CA ALA A 262 -8.90 -4.24 -2.14
C ALA A 262 -10.33 -3.99 -1.65
N THR A 263 -10.47 -3.64 -0.38
CA THR A 263 -11.76 -3.31 0.24
C THR A 263 -11.86 -1.82 0.51
N LEU A 264 -13.05 -1.24 0.31
CA LEU A 264 -13.39 0.10 0.79
C LEU A 264 -14.74 0.06 1.52
N VAL A 265 -14.77 0.61 2.74
CA VAL A 265 -16.00 0.85 3.51
C VAL A 265 -15.95 2.29 4.02
N ALA A 266 -17.04 3.02 3.85
CA ALA A 266 -17.11 4.40 4.28
C ALA A 266 -18.36 4.68 5.13
N HIS A 267 -18.19 5.53 6.13
CA HIS A 267 -19.27 6.01 7.01
C HIS A 267 -19.07 7.49 7.30
N GLY A 268 -20.15 8.23 7.46
CA GLY A 268 -20.11 9.61 7.93
C GLY A 268 -21.05 10.54 7.20
N PRO A 269 -21.01 11.84 7.55
CA PRO A 269 -21.98 12.82 7.04
C PRO A 269 -21.93 13.05 5.53
N ALA A 270 -20.79 12.78 4.89
CA ALA A 270 -20.66 12.92 3.44
C ALA A 270 -21.23 11.74 2.65
N PHE A 271 -21.45 10.60 3.28
CA PHE A 271 -21.85 9.37 2.59
C PHE A 271 -23.33 9.09 2.65
N ARG A 272 -23.88 8.51 1.58
CA ARG A 272 -25.24 7.95 1.52
C ARG A 272 -25.23 6.55 2.13
N PRO A 273 -26.06 6.28 3.13
CA PRO A 273 -26.09 4.97 3.76
C PRO A 273 -26.60 3.88 2.80
N GLY A 274 -26.08 2.67 2.95
CA GLY A 274 -26.54 1.50 2.20
C GLY A 274 -26.17 1.51 0.71
N THR A 275 -25.30 2.41 0.27
CA THR A 275 -24.82 2.45 -1.12
C THR A 275 -23.75 1.38 -1.34
N VAL A 276 -23.92 0.59 -2.39
CA VAL A 276 -22.91 -0.35 -2.89
C VAL A 276 -22.45 0.13 -4.25
N LEU A 277 -21.14 0.29 -4.40
CA LEU A 277 -20.50 0.73 -5.64
C LEU A 277 -19.98 -0.46 -6.45
N PRO A 278 -19.98 -0.36 -7.79
CA PRO A 278 -19.14 -1.26 -8.61
C PRO A 278 -17.66 -1.14 -8.20
N PRO A 279 -16.80 -2.13 -8.55
CA PRO A 279 -15.36 -1.98 -8.40
C PRO A 279 -14.83 -0.72 -9.09
N PHE A 280 -13.86 -0.07 -8.47
CA PHE A 280 -13.20 1.14 -8.99
C PHE A 280 -11.68 1.06 -8.67
N ASP A 281 -10.91 1.94 -9.27
CA ASP A 281 -9.45 1.93 -9.10
C ASP A 281 -9.03 2.52 -7.75
N ASN A 282 -8.07 1.92 -7.07
CA ASN A 282 -7.61 2.36 -5.75
C ASN A 282 -7.06 3.81 -5.76
N VAL A 283 -6.55 4.28 -6.89
CA VAL A 283 -6.10 5.66 -7.07
C VAL A 283 -7.23 6.69 -6.93
N ASP A 284 -8.51 6.28 -7.07
CA ASP A 284 -9.69 7.14 -6.93
C ASP A 284 -9.94 7.56 -5.47
N VAL A 285 -9.31 6.88 -4.51
CA VAL A 285 -9.40 7.24 -3.09
C VAL A 285 -8.76 8.62 -2.82
N TYR A 286 -7.68 8.98 -3.54
CA TYR A 286 -7.04 10.27 -3.34
C TYR A 286 -7.96 11.46 -3.67
N PRO A 287 -8.58 11.56 -4.86
CA PRO A 287 -9.54 12.62 -5.13
C PRO A 287 -10.78 12.58 -4.23
N LEU A 288 -11.23 11.42 -3.74
CA LEU A 288 -12.26 11.33 -2.72
C LEU A 288 -11.84 12.05 -1.42
N LEU A 289 -10.64 11.78 -0.93
CA LEU A 289 -10.15 12.42 0.30
C LEU A 289 -9.98 13.93 0.12
N ALA A 290 -9.53 14.38 -1.05
CA ALA A 290 -9.42 15.81 -1.35
C ALA A 290 -10.81 16.49 -1.36
N ASP A 291 -11.82 15.84 -1.97
CA ASP A 291 -13.22 16.33 -1.98
C ASP A 291 -13.79 16.41 -0.56
N LEU A 292 -13.61 15.37 0.25
CA LEU A 292 -14.04 15.32 1.66
C LEU A 292 -13.41 16.42 2.53
N LEU A 293 -12.18 16.80 2.22
CA LEU A 293 -11.45 17.85 2.91
C LEU A 293 -11.75 19.25 2.34
N GLY A 294 -12.45 19.36 1.21
CA GLY A 294 -12.71 20.61 0.53
C GLY A 294 -11.45 21.29 -0.02
N ILE A 295 -10.43 20.49 -0.43
CA ILE A 295 -9.17 21.02 -0.94
C ILE A 295 -8.98 20.64 -2.42
N PRO A 296 -8.22 21.42 -3.20
CA PRO A 296 -7.83 21.01 -4.54
C PRO A 296 -7.01 19.70 -4.51
N ALA A 297 -7.39 18.71 -5.32
CA ALA A 297 -6.54 17.55 -5.52
C ALA A 297 -5.27 17.96 -6.29
N ALA A 298 -4.10 17.51 -5.83
CA ALA A 298 -2.89 17.62 -6.63
C ALA A 298 -3.01 16.75 -7.90
N ALA A 299 -2.12 16.96 -8.88
CA ALA A 299 -2.07 16.12 -10.07
C ALA A 299 -1.94 14.63 -9.68
N ASN A 300 -2.89 13.83 -10.12
CA ASN A 300 -3.00 12.40 -9.80
C ASN A 300 -3.71 11.66 -10.95
N ASP A 301 -3.71 10.32 -10.90
CA ASP A 301 -4.31 9.48 -11.93
C ASP A 301 -5.73 9.01 -11.56
N GLY A 302 -6.27 9.40 -10.40
CA GLY A 302 -7.60 9.01 -9.92
C GLY A 302 -8.73 9.89 -10.47
N ASP A 303 -9.94 9.33 -10.47
CA ASP A 303 -11.19 10.01 -10.80
C ASP A 303 -12.20 9.86 -9.66
N LEU A 304 -12.86 10.94 -9.29
CA LEU A 304 -13.92 10.91 -8.28
C LEU A 304 -15.25 10.35 -8.84
N ALA A 305 -15.44 10.31 -10.16
CA ALA A 305 -16.71 9.95 -10.78
C ALA A 305 -17.24 8.57 -10.33
N PRO A 306 -16.45 7.49 -10.21
CA PRO A 306 -16.92 6.20 -9.72
C PRO A 306 -17.49 6.24 -8.28
N LEU A 307 -17.00 7.15 -7.46
CA LEU A 307 -17.36 7.28 -6.04
C LEU A 307 -18.50 8.26 -5.78
N ARG A 308 -18.80 9.17 -6.73
CA ARG A 308 -19.87 10.17 -6.59
C ARG A 308 -21.24 9.60 -6.19
N PRO A 309 -21.68 8.42 -6.71
CA PRO A 309 -22.98 7.88 -6.31
C PRO A 309 -23.11 7.61 -4.80
N ALA A 310 -22.00 7.37 -4.10
CA ALA A 310 -21.97 7.16 -2.65
C ALA A 310 -21.95 8.46 -1.85
N LEU A 311 -21.68 9.60 -2.49
CA LEU A 311 -21.60 10.89 -1.81
C LEU A 311 -22.99 11.57 -1.78
N ARG A 312 -23.24 12.28 -0.70
CA ARG A 312 -24.39 13.23 -0.63
C ARG A 312 -24.06 14.45 -1.47
N ASP A 313 -25.07 15.07 -2.04
CA ASP A 313 -24.89 16.35 -2.72
C ASP A 313 -24.33 17.38 -1.73
N ALA A 314 -23.37 18.18 -2.17
CA ALA A 314 -22.82 19.25 -1.36
C ALA A 314 -23.98 20.18 -0.94
N ARG A 315 -24.09 20.41 0.37
CA ARG A 315 -25.07 21.36 0.92
C ARG A 315 -24.58 22.78 0.75
#